data_02c41ca3bfd59e8643713a9a307e4c9d
#
_entry.id   02c41ca3bfd59e8643713a9a307e4c9d
#
_cell.length_a   1.000
_cell.length_b   1.000
_cell.length_c   1.000
_cell.angle_alpha   90.00
_cell.angle_beta   90.00
_cell.angle_gamma   90.00
#
_symmetry.space_group_name_H-M   'P 1'
#
loop_
_entity.id
_entity.type
_entity.pdbx_description
1 polymer ?
#
loop_
_entity_poly.entity_id
_entity_poly.type
_entity_poly.pdbx_seq_one_letter_code
_entity_poly.pdbx_strand_id
1 'polypeptide(L)'
;MKIRIEETTYEGTAVEIMDRLRLGTFDPTEFPDTESYIWQLRANFIRMTGRDCILPDNDVEVQARTMFAELAKIGALEVLEDG
;
A
#
# COMPACT_ATOMS: atom_id res chain seq x y z
N MET A 1 7.11 -10.44 2.93
CA MET A 1 7.00 -9.60 1.73
C MET A 1 8.13 -8.59 1.70
N LYS A 2 8.62 -8.29 0.52
CA LYS A 2 9.69 -7.30 0.34
C LYS A 2 9.37 -6.49 -0.91
N ILE A 3 9.38 -5.16 -0.77
CA ILE A 3 9.10 -4.26 -1.90
C ILE A 3 10.16 -3.17 -1.98
N ARG A 4 10.25 -2.56 -3.15
CA ARG A 4 11.11 -1.40 -3.34
C ARG A 4 10.29 -0.26 -3.95
N ILE A 5 10.38 0.90 -3.32
CA ILE A 5 9.80 2.14 -3.83
C ILE A 5 10.96 3.09 -4.06
N GLU A 6 11.20 3.43 -5.35
CA GLU A 6 12.34 4.21 -5.76
C GLU A 6 13.63 3.51 -5.30
N GLU A 7 14.39 4.09 -4.38
CA GLU A 7 15.64 3.52 -3.89
C GLU A 7 15.49 2.89 -2.51
N THR A 8 14.30 2.92 -1.92
CA THR A 8 14.05 2.41 -0.57
C THR A 8 13.41 1.03 -0.62
N THR A 9 14.01 0.10 0.10
CA THR A 9 13.50 -1.27 0.24
C THR A 9 12.80 -1.43 1.59
N TYR A 10 11.63 -2.04 1.57
CA TYR A 10 10.83 -2.33 2.76
C TYR A 10 10.62 -3.83 2.87
N GLU A 11 10.74 -4.37 4.06
CA GLU A 11 10.57 -5.80 4.32
C GLU A 11 9.75 -6.02 5.58
N GLY A 12 8.88 -7.04 5.56
CA GLY A 12 7.99 -7.38 6.66
C GLY A 12 6.68 -7.91 6.11
N THR A 13 5.63 -7.94 6.95
CA THR A 13 4.30 -8.22 6.47
C THR A 13 3.80 -7.02 5.66
N ALA A 14 2.77 -7.24 4.83
CA ALA A 14 2.22 -6.13 4.05
C ALA A 14 1.69 -5.03 4.96
N VAL A 15 1.04 -5.39 6.08
CA VAL A 15 0.55 -4.42 7.05
C VAL A 15 1.70 -3.63 7.67
N GLU A 16 2.80 -4.31 8.04
CA GLU A 16 3.97 -3.63 8.61
C GLU A 16 4.57 -2.62 7.63
N ILE A 17 4.66 -2.99 6.36
CA ILE A 17 5.18 -2.10 5.33
C ILE A 17 4.26 -0.91 5.14
N MET A 18 2.94 -1.15 5.06
CA MET A 18 1.95 -0.07 4.96
C MET A 18 2.04 0.88 6.13
N ASP A 19 2.23 0.34 7.34
CA ASP A 19 2.32 1.18 8.54
C ASP A 19 3.58 2.07 8.50
N ARG A 20 4.68 1.55 8.00
CA ARG A 20 5.88 2.36 7.81
C ARG A 20 5.65 3.49 6.82
N LEU A 21 4.94 3.22 5.74
CA LEU A 21 4.60 4.25 4.75
C LEU A 21 3.67 5.30 5.36
N ARG A 22 2.71 4.87 6.17
CA ARG A 22 1.80 5.77 6.87
C ARG A 22 2.55 6.72 7.80
N LEU A 23 3.50 6.18 8.57
CA LEU A 23 4.28 6.98 9.52
C LEU A 23 5.25 7.93 8.83
N GLY A 24 5.60 7.63 7.58
CA GLY A 24 6.47 8.50 6.78
C GLY A 24 5.74 9.59 6.01
N THR A 25 4.42 9.71 6.15
CA THR A 25 3.68 10.78 5.48
C THR A 25 3.93 12.13 6.17
N PHE A 26 3.62 13.20 5.46
CA PHE A 26 3.82 14.55 5.98
C PHE A 26 3.06 14.79 7.28
N ASP A 27 1.84 14.27 7.38
CA ASP A 27 1.02 14.38 8.58
C ASP A 27 0.45 13.01 8.95
N PRO A 28 1.17 12.20 9.77
CA PRO A 28 0.69 10.87 10.14
C PRO A 28 -0.62 10.87 10.92
N THR A 29 -0.99 12.00 11.55
CA THR A 29 -2.24 12.08 12.31
C THR A 29 -3.48 12.12 11.40
N GLU A 30 -3.29 12.40 10.10
CA GLU A 30 -4.37 12.37 9.12
C GLU A 30 -4.91 10.94 8.93
N PHE A 31 -4.06 9.94 9.15
CA PHE A 31 -4.41 8.54 9.00
C PHE A 31 -4.25 7.84 10.36
N PRO A 32 -5.34 7.71 11.13
CA PRO A 32 -5.26 7.18 12.50
C PRO A 32 -4.84 5.72 12.57
N ASP A 33 -5.03 4.94 11.48
CA ASP A 33 -4.64 3.55 11.43
C ASP A 33 -4.19 3.16 10.03
N THR A 34 -3.64 1.93 9.92
CA THR A 34 -3.14 1.41 8.65
C THR A 34 -4.26 1.25 7.62
N GLU A 35 -5.43 0.80 8.03
CA GLU A 35 -6.55 0.62 7.12
C GLU A 35 -6.98 1.93 6.47
N SER A 36 -7.07 3.00 7.24
CA SER A 36 -7.41 4.33 6.70
C SER A 36 -6.42 4.75 5.61
N TYR A 37 -5.14 4.49 5.84
CA TYR A 37 -4.10 4.82 4.87
C TYR A 37 -4.25 3.99 3.59
N ILE A 38 -4.55 2.69 3.72
CA ILE A 38 -4.76 1.81 2.57
C ILE A 38 -5.93 2.30 1.71
N TRP A 39 -7.05 2.67 2.33
CA TRP A 39 -8.21 3.18 1.60
C TRP A 39 -7.92 4.52 0.92
N GLN A 40 -7.07 5.36 1.51
CA GLN A 40 -6.63 6.59 0.88
C GLN A 40 -5.77 6.30 -0.35
N LEU A 41 -4.86 5.33 -0.26
CA LEU A 41 -4.06 4.90 -1.41
C LEU A 41 -4.95 4.36 -2.52
N ARG A 42 -5.98 3.60 -2.17
CA ARG A 42 -6.94 3.09 -3.14
C ARG A 42 -7.65 4.23 -3.87
N ALA A 43 -8.12 5.22 -3.13
CA ALA A 43 -8.78 6.38 -3.73
C ALA A 43 -7.86 7.12 -4.69
N ASN A 44 -6.61 7.32 -4.31
CA ASN A 44 -5.63 7.97 -5.18
C ASN A 44 -5.31 7.13 -6.41
N PHE A 45 -5.19 5.81 -6.24
CA PHE A 45 -4.95 4.89 -7.36
C PHE A 45 -6.07 4.97 -8.39
N ILE A 46 -7.32 4.91 -7.95
CA ILE A 46 -8.49 4.99 -8.84
C ILE A 46 -8.49 6.33 -9.58
N ARG A 47 -8.21 7.42 -8.88
CA ARG A 47 -8.18 8.75 -9.47
C ARG A 47 -7.08 8.88 -10.53
N MET A 48 -5.89 8.33 -10.25
CA MET A 48 -4.74 8.46 -11.15
C MET A 48 -4.84 7.57 -12.39
N THR A 49 -5.39 6.37 -12.23
CA THR A 49 -5.37 5.37 -13.29
C THR A 49 -6.69 5.21 -14.00
N GLY A 50 -7.79 5.64 -13.39
CA GLY A 50 -9.14 5.38 -13.91
C GLY A 50 -9.56 3.91 -13.79
N ARG A 51 -8.75 3.08 -13.11
CA ARG A 51 -9.01 1.65 -12.95
C ARG A 51 -9.60 1.39 -11.57
N ASP A 52 -10.52 0.44 -11.50
CA ASP A 52 -11.09 0.03 -10.23
C ASP A 52 -10.09 -0.82 -9.44
N CYS A 53 -10.21 -0.79 -8.13
CA CYS A 53 -9.38 -1.58 -7.23
C CYS A 53 -10.29 -2.12 -6.12
N ILE A 54 -10.53 -3.43 -6.14
CA ILE A 54 -11.42 -4.07 -5.18
C ILE A 54 -10.59 -4.63 -4.03
N LEU A 55 -10.86 -4.16 -2.81
CA LEU A 55 -10.21 -4.63 -1.60
C LEU A 55 -11.21 -5.39 -0.73
N PRO A 56 -10.77 -6.46 -0.01
CA PRO A 56 -11.65 -7.14 0.94
C PRO A 56 -11.98 -6.24 2.13
N ASP A 57 -13.13 -6.43 2.73
CA ASP A 57 -13.62 -5.56 3.80
C ASP A 57 -13.07 -5.91 5.18
N ASN A 58 -12.56 -7.12 5.38
CA ASN A 58 -12.33 -7.67 6.71
C ASN A 58 -10.90 -8.18 6.97
N ASP A 59 -9.96 -7.94 6.07
CA ASP A 59 -8.60 -8.42 6.24
C ASP A 59 -7.60 -7.37 5.76
N VAL A 60 -7.02 -6.64 6.71
CA VAL A 60 -6.09 -5.54 6.41
C VAL A 60 -4.82 -6.05 5.72
N GLU A 61 -4.34 -7.24 6.08
CA GLU A 61 -3.16 -7.82 5.43
C GLU A 61 -3.44 -8.09 3.94
N VAL A 62 -4.59 -8.66 3.61
CA VAL A 62 -4.97 -8.90 2.23
C VAL A 62 -5.21 -7.58 1.48
N GLN A 63 -5.81 -6.59 2.14
CA GLN A 63 -5.96 -5.25 1.56
C GLN A 63 -4.61 -4.66 1.19
N ALA A 64 -3.63 -4.73 2.10
CA ALA A 64 -2.31 -4.20 1.86
C ALA A 64 -1.60 -4.92 0.72
N ARG A 65 -1.66 -6.24 0.68
CA ARG A 65 -1.06 -7.04 -0.40
C ARG A 65 -1.68 -6.72 -1.75
N THR A 66 -3.00 -6.61 -1.78
CA THR A 66 -3.71 -6.28 -3.01
C THR A 66 -3.31 -4.90 -3.51
N MET A 67 -3.22 -3.94 -2.62
CA MET A 67 -2.83 -2.58 -2.98
C MET A 67 -1.41 -2.54 -3.54
N PHE A 68 -0.46 -3.25 -2.91
CA PHE A 68 0.91 -3.34 -3.42
C PHE A 68 0.97 -4.00 -4.79
N ALA A 69 0.18 -5.07 -5.01
CA ALA A 69 0.12 -5.73 -6.31
C ALA A 69 -0.38 -4.78 -7.40
N GLU A 70 -1.42 -4.01 -7.11
CA GLU A 70 -1.96 -3.06 -8.08
C GLU A 70 -0.97 -1.92 -8.37
N LEU A 71 -0.31 -1.41 -7.35
CA LEU A 71 0.71 -0.37 -7.52
C LEU A 71 1.91 -0.89 -8.33
N ALA A 72 2.28 -2.15 -8.15
CA ALA A 72 3.35 -2.76 -8.92
C ALA A 72 3.00 -2.85 -10.41
N LYS A 73 1.72 -3.13 -10.73
CA LYS A 73 1.27 -3.23 -12.12
C LYS A 73 1.42 -1.91 -12.88
N ILE A 74 1.30 -0.79 -12.20
CA ILE A 74 1.45 0.53 -12.83
C ILE A 74 2.87 1.09 -12.70
N GLY A 75 3.80 0.31 -12.14
CA GLY A 75 5.19 0.72 -12.02
C GLY A 75 5.47 1.69 -10.86
N ALA A 76 4.53 1.87 -9.93
CA ALA A 76 4.73 2.76 -8.80
C ALA A 76 5.69 2.17 -7.76
N LEU A 77 5.81 0.85 -7.72
CA LEU A 77 6.76 0.14 -6.88
C LEU A 77 7.09 -1.21 -7.49
N GLU A 78 8.06 -1.92 -6.90
CA GLU A 78 8.46 -3.25 -7.35
C GLU A 78 8.32 -4.23 -6.19
N VAL A 79 7.66 -5.37 -6.42
CA VAL A 79 7.58 -6.44 -5.44
C VAL A 79 8.77 -7.37 -5.66
N LEU A 80 9.68 -7.42 -4.68
CA LEU A 80 10.89 -8.23 -4.76
C LEU A 80 10.67 -9.64 -4.21
N GLU A 81 9.88 -9.76 -3.14
CA GLU A 81 9.50 -11.05 -2.55
C GLU A 81 8.05 -10.96 -2.07
N ASP A 82 7.25 -11.91 -2.48
CA ASP A 82 5.82 -11.92 -2.17
C ASP A 82 5.48 -12.87 -1.02
N GLY A 83 6.44 -13.46 -0.46
CA GLY A 83 6.24 -14.41 0.61
C GLY A 83 6.31 -13.80 2.01
#